data_2c7270776488f0c4e5b1b84c886ac0c4
#
_entry.id   2c7270776488f0c4e5b1b84c886ac0c4
#
_cell.length_a   1.000
_cell.length_b   1.000
_cell.length_c   1.000
_cell.angle_alpha   90.00
_cell.angle_beta   90.00
_cell.angle_gamma   90.00
#
_symmetry.space_group_name_H-M   'P 1'
#
loop_
_entity.id
_entity.type
_entity.pdbx_description
1 polymer ?
#
loop_
_entity_poly.entity_id
_entity_poly.type
_entity_poly.pdbx_seq_one_letter_code
_entity_poly.pdbx_strand_id
1 'polypeptide(L)'
;MQIPFSLANRTALIAGASSGLGAHFAELFAQAGANVVLGARRTDRTAEVADKIIEAGGNALAVPMDVTDESSIIAAFDAAESKFGVVDSIVCNAGISVPGRSTDVPIDGLQNVIGTNFVGVYLVAREGAKRLIASDSRAKENGRITIIGSITSRLTGEGDSAYAASKAGVAHLGRNLAREWVRQGVNVNTVHPGYIATEIQGDWFQTEGGKNQIAAFPRRRLQEMSSLDAMMLYLSSDAANSVTGSEFVIDDGQSL
;
A
#
# COMPACT_ATOMS: atom_id res chain seq x y z
N MET A 1 -2.35 -23.21 11.01
CA MET A 1 -1.50 -22.19 11.67
C MET A 1 -2.44 -21.10 12.18
N GLN A 2 -2.35 -20.72 13.44
CA GLN A 2 -3.20 -19.63 13.94
C GLN A 2 -2.60 -18.31 13.44
N ILE A 3 -3.35 -17.57 12.61
CA ILE A 3 -2.93 -16.25 12.12
C ILE A 3 -2.98 -15.29 13.31
N PRO A 4 -1.88 -14.62 13.68
CA PRO A 4 -1.77 -13.85 14.92
C PRO A 4 -2.71 -12.64 14.97
N PHE A 5 -3.15 -12.13 13.79
CA PHE A 5 -4.05 -10.98 13.69
C PHE A 5 -5.16 -11.30 12.71
N SER A 6 -6.34 -11.63 13.20
CA SER A 6 -7.51 -11.92 12.38
C SER A 6 -8.05 -10.64 11.73
N LEU A 7 -8.46 -10.77 10.48
CA LEU A 7 -9.23 -9.75 9.74
C LEU A 7 -10.67 -10.20 9.46
N ALA A 8 -11.16 -11.20 10.21
CA ALA A 8 -12.53 -11.66 10.09
C ALA A 8 -13.50 -10.47 10.31
N ASN A 9 -14.52 -10.39 9.45
CA ASN A 9 -15.51 -9.31 9.40
C ASN A 9 -14.97 -7.94 8.95
N ARG A 10 -13.73 -7.84 8.49
CA ARG A 10 -13.19 -6.63 7.87
C ARG A 10 -13.35 -6.67 6.36
N THR A 11 -13.54 -5.49 5.78
CA THR A 11 -13.49 -5.29 4.32
C THR A 11 -12.27 -4.44 4.01
N ALA A 12 -11.31 -5.04 3.29
CA ALA A 12 -10.04 -4.42 2.97
C ALA A 12 -9.97 -4.03 1.49
N LEU A 13 -9.70 -2.76 1.19
CA LEU A 13 -9.42 -2.29 -0.15
C LEU A 13 -7.92 -2.05 -0.33
N ILE A 14 -7.33 -2.66 -1.38
CA ILE A 14 -5.92 -2.55 -1.70
C ILE A 14 -5.77 -1.84 -3.04
N ALA A 15 -5.29 -0.59 -3.02
CA ALA A 15 -4.97 0.16 -4.22
C ALA A 15 -3.64 -0.29 -4.81
N GLY A 16 -3.61 -0.64 -6.10
CA GLY A 16 -2.43 -1.18 -6.77
C GLY A 16 -2.23 -2.67 -6.54
N ALA A 17 -3.32 -3.45 -6.56
CA ALA A 17 -3.35 -4.88 -6.26
C ALA A 17 -3.10 -5.81 -7.47
N SER A 18 -2.64 -5.30 -8.61
CA SER A 18 -2.45 -6.11 -9.83
C SER A 18 -1.14 -6.92 -9.86
N SER A 19 -0.20 -6.65 -8.96
CA SER A 19 1.09 -7.36 -8.88
C SER A 19 1.84 -7.01 -7.58
N GLY A 20 2.98 -7.68 -7.37
CA GLY A 20 3.93 -7.36 -6.29
C GLY A 20 3.30 -7.34 -4.90
N LEU A 21 3.64 -6.33 -4.10
CA LEU A 21 3.15 -6.21 -2.73
C LEU A 21 1.63 -6.14 -2.63
N GLY A 22 0.96 -5.44 -3.56
CA GLY A 22 -0.50 -5.30 -3.51
C GLY A 22 -1.23 -6.62 -3.71
N ALA A 23 -0.80 -7.46 -4.67
CA ALA A 23 -1.34 -8.80 -4.87
C ALA A 23 -1.05 -9.70 -3.67
N HIS A 24 0.18 -9.66 -3.16
CA HIS A 24 0.59 -10.41 -1.97
C HIS A 24 -0.28 -10.06 -0.74
N PHE A 25 -0.50 -8.78 -0.48
CA PHE A 25 -1.36 -8.34 0.64
C PHE A 25 -2.83 -8.75 0.45
N ALA A 26 -3.33 -8.80 -0.80
CA ALA A 26 -4.68 -9.28 -1.09
C ALA A 26 -4.86 -10.75 -0.68
N GLU A 27 -3.93 -11.61 -1.10
CA GLU A 27 -3.94 -13.03 -0.71
C GLU A 27 -3.77 -13.21 0.81
N LEU A 28 -2.85 -12.47 1.43
CA LEU A 28 -2.60 -12.49 2.87
C LEU A 28 -3.85 -12.09 3.68
N PHE A 29 -4.51 -11.01 3.29
CA PHE A 29 -5.68 -10.49 4.02
C PHE A 29 -6.90 -11.42 3.88
N ALA A 30 -7.07 -12.02 2.69
CA ALA A 30 -8.09 -13.04 2.48
C ALA A 30 -7.86 -14.29 3.36
N GLN A 31 -6.62 -14.75 3.46
CA GLN A 31 -6.24 -15.85 4.37
C GLN A 31 -6.49 -15.50 5.84
N ALA A 32 -6.39 -14.22 6.21
CA ALA A 32 -6.71 -13.73 7.55
C ALA A 32 -8.22 -13.52 7.79
N GLY A 33 -9.07 -13.80 6.78
CA GLY A 33 -10.52 -13.78 6.87
C GLY A 33 -11.19 -12.48 6.41
N ALA A 34 -10.47 -11.56 5.77
CA ALA A 34 -11.05 -10.34 5.23
C ALA A 34 -11.85 -10.60 3.94
N ASN A 35 -12.86 -9.75 3.70
CA ASN A 35 -13.36 -9.52 2.35
C ASN A 35 -12.37 -8.58 1.66
N VAL A 36 -11.83 -8.95 0.50
CA VAL A 36 -10.74 -8.20 -0.15
C VAL A 36 -11.22 -7.58 -1.46
N VAL A 37 -10.96 -6.28 -1.61
CA VAL A 37 -11.21 -5.52 -2.84
C VAL A 37 -9.88 -5.15 -3.48
N LEU A 38 -9.64 -5.63 -4.69
CA LEU A 38 -8.42 -5.45 -5.45
C LEU A 38 -8.62 -4.33 -6.47
N GLY A 39 -8.12 -3.13 -6.18
CA GLY A 39 -8.21 -1.97 -7.05
C GLY A 39 -6.96 -1.78 -7.89
N ALA A 40 -7.07 -1.80 -9.23
CA ALA A 40 -5.98 -1.42 -10.13
C ALA A 40 -6.50 -1.13 -11.55
N ARG A 41 -5.63 -0.53 -12.39
CA ARG A 41 -5.92 -0.29 -13.82
C ARG A 41 -5.89 -1.57 -14.66
N ARG A 42 -5.02 -2.52 -14.30
CA ARG A 42 -4.87 -3.83 -14.97
C ARG A 42 -5.90 -4.81 -14.40
N THR A 43 -7.13 -4.68 -14.89
CA THR A 43 -8.28 -5.43 -14.36
C THR A 43 -8.22 -6.93 -14.62
N ASP A 44 -7.59 -7.36 -15.71
CA ASP A 44 -7.27 -8.76 -16.02
C ASP A 44 -6.43 -9.39 -14.90
N ARG A 45 -5.37 -8.72 -14.47
CA ARG A 45 -4.48 -9.23 -13.41
C ARG A 45 -5.14 -9.23 -12.04
N THR A 46 -5.93 -8.20 -11.71
CA THR A 46 -6.67 -8.20 -10.44
C THR A 46 -7.75 -9.28 -10.41
N ALA A 47 -8.37 -9.59 -11.55
CA ALA A 47 -9.31 -10.69 -11.67
C ALA A 47 -8.62 -12.05 -11.42
N GLU A 48 -7.45 -12.30 -12.02
CA GLU A 48 -6.67 -13.52 -11.78
C GLU A 48 -6.32 -13.72 -10.29
N VAL A 49 -5.95 -12.64 -9.58
CA VAL A 49 -5.66 -12.71 -8.14
C VAL A 49 -6.95 -12.95 -7.35
N ALA A 50 -8.04 -12.28 -7.71
CA ALA A 50 -9.34 -12.46 -7.05
C ALA A 50 -9.86 -13.89 -7.22
N ASP A 51 -9.74 -14.48 -8.41
CA ASP A 51 -10.15 -15.85 -8.70
C ASP A 51 -9.37 -16.86 -7.83
N LYS A 52 -8.05 -16.70 -7.72
CA LYS A 52 -7.23 -17.52 -6.81
C LYS A 52 -7.69 -17.45 -5.36
N ILE A 53 -8.02 -16.24 -4.88
CA ILE A 53 -8.53 -16.05 -3.51
C ILE A 53 -9.87 -16.76 -3.34
N ILE A 54 -10.78 -16.67 -4.32
CA ILE A 54 -12.10 -17.31 -4.30
C ILE A 54 -11.96 -18.83 -4.36
N GLU A 55 -11.10 -19.36 -5.22
CA GLU A 55 -10.80 -20.79 -5.31
C GLU A 55 -10.23 -21.35 -4.00
N ALA A 56 -9.46 -20.54 -3.26
CA ALA A 56 -8.97 -20.87 -1.93
C ALA A 56 -10.02 -20.74 -0.81
N GLY A 57 -11.27 -20.37 -1.14
CA GLY A 57 -12.38 -20.22 -0.19
C GLY A 57 -12.47 -18.85 0.48
N GLY A 58 -11.71 -17.84 0.02
CA GLY A 58 -11.78 -16.46 0.47
C GLY A 58 -12.82 -15.63 -0.28
N ASN A 59 -13.03 -14.39 0.15
CA ASN A 59 -13.90 -13.43 -0.50
C ASN A 59 -13.09 -12.35 -1.19
N ALA A 60 -13.27 -12.19 -2.49
CA ALA A 60 -12.56 -11.16 -3.27
C ALA A 60 -13.47 -10.47 -4.29
N LEU A 61 -13.08 -9.23 -4.64
CA LEU A 61 -13.68 -8.43 -5.70
C LEU A 61 -12.59 -7.64 -6.42
N ALA A 62 -12.39 -7.90 -7.71
CA ALA A 62 -11.57 -7.06 -8.56
C ALA A 62 -12.39 -5.85 -9.06
N VAL A 63 -11.82 -4.65 -8.97
CA VAL A 63 -12.45 -3.41 -9.43
C VAL A 63 -11.47 -2.58 -10.27
N PRO A 64 -11.92 -1.96 -11.37
CA PRO A 64 -11.14 -0.95 -12.06
C PRO A 64 -10.86 0.22 -11.11
N MET A 65 -9.59 0.65 -10.98
CA MET A 65 -9.21 1.76 -10.14
C MET A 65 -7.96 2.45 -10.67
N ASP A 66 -8.10 3.68 -11.12
CA ASP A 66 -6.98 4.58 -11.37
C ASP A 66 -6.89 5.57 -10.22
N VAL A 67 -5.80 5.50 -9.44
CA VAL A 67 -5.61 6.35 -8.28
C VAL A 67 -5.37 7.82 -8.63
N THR A 68 -5.14 8.14 -9.92
CA THR A 68 -5.01 9.52 -10.42
C THR A 68 -6.34 10.14 -10.84
N ASP A 69 -7.42 9.34 -10.85
CA ASP A 69 -8.77 9.77 -11.19
C ASP A 69 -9.71 9.59 -9.99
N GLU A 70 -10.16 10.72 -9.42
CA GLU A 70 -11.08 10.73 -8.27
C GLU A 70 -12.39 9.99 -8.56
N SER A 71 -12.93 10.08 -9.77
CA SER A 71 -14.18 9.40 -10.14
C SER A 71 -14.00 7.88 -10.16
N SER A 72 -12.85 7.40 -10.63
CA SER A 72 -12.47 5.98 -10.61
C SER A 72 -12.33 5.45 -9.18
N ILE A 73 -11.76 6.25 -8.27
CA ILE A 73 -11.65 5.88 -6.85
C ILE A 73 -13.04 5.77 -6.22
N ILE A 74 -13.90 6.76 -6.41
CA ILE A 74 -15.27 6.76 -5.89
C ILE A 74 -16.03 5.51 -6.37
N ALA A 75 -15.99 5.21 -7.66
CA ALA A 75 -16.65 4.04 -8.24
C ALA A 75 -16.12 2.72 -7.65
N ALA A 76 -14.81 2.63 -7.40
CA ALA A 76 -14.22 1.44 -6.77
C ALA A 76 -14.71 1.22 -5.33
N PHE A 77 -14.81 2.28 -4.54
CA PHE A 77 -15.40 2.21 -3.20
C PHE A 77 -16.89 1.87 -3.24
N ASP A 78 -17.67 2.46 -4.17
CA ASP A 78 -19.10 2.15 -4.34
C ASP A 78 -19.31 0.66 -4.63
N ALA A 79 -18.52 0.10 -5.54
CA ALA A 79 -18.59 -1.32 -5.87
C ALA A 79 -18.21 -2.22 -4.65
N ALA A 80 -17.17 -1.81 -3.91
CA ALA A 80 -16.74 -2.50 -2.70
C ALA A 80 -17.85 -2.54 -1.64
N GLU A 81 -18.44 -1.38 -1.34
CA GLU A 81 -19.47 -1.23 -0.31
C GLU A 81 -20.79 -1.88 -0.70
N SER A 82 -21.14 -1.88 -1.98
CA SER A 82 -22.30 -2.61 -2.50
C SER A 82 -22.19 -4.11 -2.28
N LYS A 83 -20.99 -4.68 -2.33
CA LYS A 83 -20.77 -6.12 -2.20
C LYS A 83 -20.50 -6.56 -0.77
N PHE A 84 -19.70 -5.81 -0.01
CA PHE A 84 -19.14 -6.24 1.27
C PHE A 84 -19.46 -5.33 2.44
N GLY A 85 -20.17 -4.21 2.22
CA GLY A 85 -20.36 -3.18 3.22
C GLY A 85 -19.15 -2.26 3.34
N VAL A 86 -19.11 -1.49 4.42
CA VAL A 86 -18.11 -0.44 4.63
C VAL A 86 -16.68 -0.97 4.53
N VAL A 87 -15.86 -0.29 3.73
CA VAL A 87 -14.43 -0.56 3.65
C VAL A 87 -13.76 0.05 4.89
N ASP A 88 -13.30 -0.79 5.79
CA ASP A 88 -12.72 -0.36 7.07
C ASP A 88 -11.20 -0.54 7.17
N SER A 89 -10.59 -1.20 6.18
CA SER A 89 -9.15 -1.39 6.06
C SER A 89 -8.67 -0.97 4.67
N ILE A 90 -7.80 0.01 4.57
CA ILE A 90 -7.39 0.60 3.28
C ILE A 90 -5.88 0.56 3.18
N VAL A 91 -5.36 -0.05 2.09
CA VAL A 91 -3.93 -0.08 1.79
C VAL A 91 -3.64 0.79 0.57
N CYS A 92 -3.00 1.94 0.80
CA CYS A 92 -2.53 2.84 -0.24
C CYS A 92 -1.18 2.35 -0.75
N ASN A 93 -1.19 1.34 -1.66
CA ASN A 93 0.03 0.68 -2.15
C ASN A 93 0.41 1.11 -3.58
N ALA A 94 -0.53 1.61 -4.38
CA ALA A 94 -0.22 2.01 -5.76
C ALA A 94 1.00 2.93 -5.83
N GLY A 95 1.93 2.61 -6.72
CA GLY A 95 3.14 3.39 -6.91
C GLY A 95 3.88 3.00 -8.19
N ILE A 96 4.63 3.95 -8.72
CA ILE A 96 5.48 3.78 -9.90
C ILE A 96 6.83 4.46 -9.65
N SER A 97 7.86 4.06 -10.39
CA SER A 97 9.13 4.75 -10.50
C SER A 97 9.41 5.08 -11.97
N VAL A 98 10.10 6.19 -12.19
CA VAL A 98 10.68 6.58 -13.49
C VAL A 98 12.17 6.82 -13.23
N PRO A 99 13.00 5.76 -13.37
CA PRO A 99 14.42 5.85 -13.07
C PRO A 99 15.16 6.73 -14.09
N GLY A 100 16.17 7.45 -13.62
CA GLY A 100 17.00 8.33 -14.44
C GLY A 100 17.63 9.44 -13.62
N ARG A 101 18.67 10.08 -14.15
CA ARG A 101 19.24 11.28 -13.52
C ARG A 101 18.20 12.38 -13.53
N SER A 102 18.12 13.18 -12.47
CA SER A 102 17.12 14.26 -12.35
C SER A 102 17.18 15.29 -13.48
N THR A 103 18.34 15.43 -14.13
CA THR A 103 18.52 16.28 -15.32
C THR A 103 17.91 15.71 -16.60
N ASP A 104 17.66 14.40 -16.64
CA ASP A 104 17.28 13.66 -17.85
C ASP A 104 15.82 13.15 -17.76
N VAL A 105 15.25 13.09 -16.56
CA VAL A 105 13.86 12.68 -16.37
C VAL A 105 12.92 13.74 -16.96
N PRO A 106 12.05 13.38 -17.93
CA PRO A 106 11.13 14.31 -18.54
C PRO A 106 10.05 14.76 -17.53
N ILE A 107 9.47 15.93 -17.76
CA ILE A 107 8.49 16.53 -16.82
C ILE A 107 7.26 15.66 -16.62
N ASP A 108 6.78 14.99 -17.65
CA ASP A 108 5.65 14.04 -17.58
C ASP A 108 5.99 12.81 -16.72
N GLY A 109 7.24 12.34 -16.77
CA GLY A 109 7.73 11.30 -15.87
C GLY A 109 7.65 11.71 -14.40
N LEU A 110 8.11 12.92 -14.06
CA LEU A 110 7.97 13.50 -12.74
C LEU A 110 6.49 13.63 -12.33
N GLN A 111 5.66 14.19 -13.23
CA GLN A 111 4.23 14.38 -12.97
C GLN A 111 3.51 13.05 -12.72
N ASN A 112 3.84 12.01 -13.49
CA ASN A 112 3.27 10.67 -13.31
C ASN A 112 3.65 10.06 -11.95
N VAL A 113 4.92 10.19 -11.53
CA VAL A 113 5.37 9.71 -10.21
C VAL A 113 4.65 10.44 -9.09
N ILE A 114 4.61 11.76 -9.11
CA ILE A 114 3.94 12.56 -8.08
C ILE A 114 2.42 12.32 -8.12
N GLY A 115 1.82 12.27 -9.30
CA GLY A 115 0.39 11.99 -9.49
C GLY A 115 -0.03 10.65 -8.88
N THR A 116 0.73 9.59 -9.17
CA THR A 116 0.41 8.26 -8.64
C THR A 116 0.80 8.11 -7.17
N ASN A 117 2.06 8.41 -6.83
CA ASN A 117 2.62 8.06 -5.53
C ASN A 117 2.21 8.99 -4.40
N PHE A 118 1.87 10.25 -4.69
CA PHE A 118 1.51 11.24 -3.68
C PHE A 118 0.05 11.65 -3.79
N VAL A 119 -0.38 12.20 -4.93
CA VAL A 119 -1.77 12.66 -5.10
C VAL A 119 -2.73 11.47 -5.03
N GLY A 120 -2.41 10.35 -5.69
CA GLY A 120 -3.21 9.13 -5.65
C GLY A 120 -3.36 8.56 -4.24
N VAL A 121 -2.27 8.51 -3.46
CA VAL A 121 -2.31 8.11 -2.04
C VAL A 121 -3.22 9.02 -1.24
N TYR A 122 -3.11 10.35 -1.43
CA TYR A 122 -3.97 11.32 -0.77
C TYR A 122 -5.45 11.10 -1.12
N LEU A 123 -5.78 10.94 -2.41
CA LEU A 123 -7.15 10.75 -2.88
C LEU A 123 -7.79 9.47 -2.33
N VAL A 124 -7.06 8.34 -2.37
CA VAL A 124 -7.55 7.05 -1.84
C VAL A 124 -7.76 7.13 -0.33
N ALA A 125 -6.79 7.66 0.41
CA ALA A 125 -6.91 7.82 1.87
C ALA A 125 -8.06 8.74 2.24
N ARG A 126 -8.23 9.87 1.52
CA ARG A 126 -9.31 10.85 1.74
C ARG A 126 -10.68 10.24 1.50
N GLU A 127 -10.87 9.54 0.38
CA GLU A 127 -12.17 8.93 0.08
C GLU A 127 -12.54 7.86 1.11
N GLY A 128 -11.57 7.01 1.46
CA GLY A 128 -11.78 6.02 2.52
C GLY A 128 -12.13 6.66 3.87
N ALA A 129 -11.42 7.71 4.29
CA ALA A 129 -11.71 8.42 5.53
C ALA A 129 -13.10 9.08 5.51
N LYS A 130 -13.52 9.70 4.39
CA LYS A 130 -14.88 10.26 4.24
C LYS A 130 -15.96 9.20 4.51
N ARG A 131 -15.82 8.01 3.93
CA ARG A 131 -16.78 6.91 4.08
C ARG A 131 -16.77 6.32 5.48
N LEU A 132 -15.61 6.12 6.06
CA LEU A 132 -15.45 5.68 7.45
C LEU A 132 -16.13 6.64 8.42
N ILE A 133 -15.88 7.94 8.29
CA ILE A 133 -16.50 8.97 9.13
C ILE A 133 -18.03 8.96 8.97
N ALA A 134 -18.52 8.86 7.73
CA ALA A 134 -19.95 8.77 7.44
C ALA A 134 -20.60 7.50 8.00
N SER A 135 -19.83 6.41 8.20
CA SER A 135 -20.29 5.15 8.77
C SER A 135 -20.14 5.04 10.29
N ASP A 136 -19.93 6.16 10.96
CA ASP A 136 -19.75 6.26 12.42
C ASP A 136 -18.47 5.56 12.94
N SER A 137 -17.36 5.70 12.19
CA SER A 137 -16.05 5.21 12.65
C SER A 137 -15.62 5.82 13.99
N ARG A 138 -16.12 7.01 14.33
CA ARG A 138 -15.83 7.67 15.61
C ARG A 138 -16.26 6.83 16.81
N ALA A 139 -17.44 6.23 16.75
CA ALA A 139 -17.92 5.36 17.83
C ALA A 139 -17.34 3.95 17.77
N LYS A 140 -17.03 3.47 16.55
CA LYS A 140 -16.51 2.11 16.31
C LYS A 140 -14.98 1.99 16.46
N GLU A 141 -14.26 3.10 16.30
CA GLU A 141 -12.77 3.15 16.31
C GLU A 141 -12.11 2.11 15.37
N ASN A 142 -12.77 1.82 14.25
CA ASN A 142 -12.42 0.68 13.37
C ASN A 142 -11.69 1.06 12.08
N GLY A 143 -11.54 2.34 11.76
CA GLY A 143 -10.90 2.77 10.52
C GLY A 143 -9.39 2.50 10.54
N ARG A 144 -8.86 1.82 9.50
CA ARG A 144 -7.43 1.50 9.34
C ARG A 144 -6.97 1.91 7.96
N ILE A 145 -5.99 2.80 7.88
CA ILE A 145 -5.37 3.22 6.62
C ILE A 145 -3.87 2.99 6.74
N THR A 146 -3.33 2.15 5.87
CA THR A 146 -1.88 1.88 5.78
C THR A 146 -1.34 2.42 4.46
N ILE A 147 -0.36 3.31 4.55
CA ILE A 147 0.35 3.87 3.39
C ILE A 147 1.63 3.08 3.18
N ILE A 148 1.88 2.64 1.95
CA ILE A 148 3.15 2.00 1.60
C ILE A 148 4.16 3.06 1.17
N GLY A 149 5.07 3.35 2.09
CA GLY A 149 6.22 4.21 1.88
C GLY A 149 7.38 3.50 1.18
N SER A 150 8.60 3.80 1.60
CA SER A 150 9.86 3.13 1.19
C SER A 150 10.99 3.59 2.10
N ILE A 151 12.04 2.81 2.27
CA ILE A 151 13.27 3.27 2.91
C ILE A 151 13.93 4.44 2.15
N THR A 152 13.68 4.58 0.84
CA THR A 152 14.15 5.72 0.04
C THR A 152 13.57 7.06 0.50
N SER A 153 12.51 7.06 1.33
CA SER A 153 12.02 8.27 1.99
C SER A 153 13.04 8.89 2.95
N ARG A 154 14.05 8.13 3.37
CA ARG A 154 15.09 8.52 4.34
C ARG A 154 16.50 8.37 3.78
N LEU A 155 16.69 7.45 2.83
CA LEU A 155 17.97 7.25 2.16
C LEU A 155 18.12 8.19 0.97
N THR A 156 19.34 8.61 0.71
CA THR A 156 19.70 9.33 -0.50
C THR A 156 20.36 8.37 -1.50
N GLY A 157 20.01 8.52 -2.76
CA GLY A 157 20.57 7.71 -3.84
C GLY A 157 20.53 8.46 -5.17
N GLU A 158 21.16 7.91 -6.19
CA GLU A 158 21.13 8.45 -7.54
C GLU A 158 20.05 7.77 -8.37
N GLY A 159 19.50 8.52 -9.33
CA GLY A 159 18.65 7.96 -10.39
C GLY A 159 17.18 7.71 -10.03
N ASP A 160 16.70 8.15 -8.85
CA ASP A 160 15.29 7.95 -8.46
C ASP A 160 14.76 9.08 -7.54
N SER A 161 15.19 10.30 -7.80
CA SER A 161 14.88 11.46 -6.93
C SER A 161 13.38 11.76 -6.80
N ALA A 162 12.62 11.63 -7.91
CA ALA A 162 11.18 11.86 -7.92
C ALA A 162 10.43 10.84 -7.04
N TYR A 163 10.80 9.57 -7.15
CA TYR A 163 10.25 8.50 -6.33
C TYR A 163 10.57 8.71 -4.85
N ALA A 164 11.86 8.92 -4.52
CA ALA A 164 12.30 9.16 -3.15
C ALA A 164 11.58 10.35 -2.51
N ALA A 165 11.47 11.47 -3.23
CA ALA A 165 10.72 12.66 -2.79
C ALA A 165 9.23 12.35 -2.57
N SER A 166 8.59 11.60 -3.47
CA SER A 166 7.19 11.18 -3.32
C SER A 166 6.99 10.32 -2.07
N LYS A 167 7.91 9.38 -1.79
CA LYS A 167 7.85 8.51 -0.61
C LYS A 167 8.15 9.26 0.71
N ALA A 168 9.01 10.25 0.69
CA ALA A 168 9.19 11.17 1.82
C ALA A 168 7.93 12.03 2.06
N GLY A 169 7.31 12.50 0.98
CA GLY A 169 6.06 13.25 1.02
C GLY A 169 4.92 12.46 1.68
N VAL A 170 4.69 11.20 1.28
CA VAL A 170 3.60 10.39 1.86
C VAL A 170 3.88 9.96 3.29
N ALA A 171 5.13 9.83 3.70
CA ALA A 171 5.48 9.59 5.10
C ALA A 171 5.01 10.76 5.98
N HIS A 172 5.30 11.99 5.57
CA HIS A 172 4.83 13.17 6.29
C HIS A 172 3.31 13.35 6.19
N LEU A 173 2.73 13.10 5.00
CA LEU A 173 1.28 13.11 4.79
C LEU A 173 0.57 12.17 5.77
N GLY A 174 1.04 10.93 5.93
CA GLY A 174 0.44 9.95 6.84
C GLY A 174 0.33 10.45 8.27
N ARG A 175 1.35 11.14 8.79
CA ARG A 175 1.32 11.77 10.13
C ARG A 175 0.27 12.89 10.24
N ASN A 176 0.13 13.72 9.19
CA ASN A 176 -0.85 14.80 9.19
C ASN A 176 -2.28 14.23 9.15
N LEU A 177 -2.54 13.26 8.25
CA LEU A 177 -3.85 12.61 8.16
C LEU A 177 -4.21 11.88 9.46
N ALA A 178 -3.26 11.22 10.10
CA ALA A 178 -3.45 10.62 11.41
C ALA A 178 -3.89 11.67 12.45
N ARG A 179 -3.23 12.84 12.48
CA ARG A 179 -3.56 13.93 13.40
C ARG A 179 -4.96 14.50 13.16
N GLU A 180 -5.36 14.60 11.88
CA GLU A 180 -6.68 15.10 11.51
C GLU A 180 -7.80 14.12 11.86
N TRP A 181 -7.58 12.81 11.65
CA TRP A 181 -8.66 11.83 11.69
C TRP A 181 -8.71 10.96 12.94
N VAL A 182 -7.71 11.03 13.84
CA VAL A 182 -7.69 10.22 15.06
C VAL A 182 -8.96 10.38 15.91
N ARG A 183 -9.49 11.59 16.02
CA ARG A 183 -10.74 11.85 16.76
C ARG A 183 -12.00 11.33 16.04
N GLN A 184 -11.86 10.94 14.80
CA GLN A 184 -12.92 10.35 13.97
C GLN A 184 -12.84 8.80 13.95
N GLY A 185 -11.96 8.20 14.77
CA GLY A 185 -11.80 6.75 14.85
C GLY A 185 -11.09 6.14 13.65
N VAL A 186 -10.27 6.93 12.92
CA VAL A 186 -9.48 6.48 11.77
C VAL A 186 -8.00 6.59 12.09
N ASN A 187 -7.32 5.45 12.09
CA ASN A 187 -5.88 5.35 12.27
C ASN A 187 -5.18 5.34 10.92
N VAL A 188 -4.10 6.12 10.80
CA VAL A 188 -3.26 6.18 9.59
C VAL A 188 -1.82 5.91 9.97
N ASN A 189 -1.20 4.91 9.33
CA ASN A 189 0.19 4.55 9.56
C ASN A 189 0.93 4.36 8.24
N THR A 190 2.26 4.47 8.27
CA THR A 190 3.11 4.27 7.09
C THR A 190 4.07 3.11 7.33
N VAL A 191 4.15 2.18 6.38
CA VAL A 191 5.13 1.10 6.36
C VAL A 191 6.16 1.42 5.28
N HIS A 192 7.44 1.33 5.63
CA HIS A 192 8.57 1.56 4.74
C HIS A 192 9.30 0.25 4.47
N PRO A 193 8.97 -0.46 3.36
CA PRO A 193 9.70 -1.64 2.94
C PRO A 193 11.12 -1.30 2.50
N GLY A 194 12.02 -2.27 2.61
CA GLY A 194 13.29 -2.29 1.91
C GLY A 194 13.15 -2.65 0.42
N TYR A 195 14.27 -2.97 -0.20
CA TYR A 195 14.30 -3.45 -1.58
C TYR A 195 13.82 -4.91 -1.64
N ILE A 196 12.71 -5.10 -2.35
CA ILE A 196 12.02 -6.38 -2.58
C ILE A 196 11.94 -6.57 -4.09
N ALA A 197 12.18 -7.78 -4.59
CA ALA A 197 12.02 -8.08 -6.01
C ALA A 197 10.54 -7.97 -6.43
N THR A 198 10.18 -6.88 -7.11
CA THR A 198 8.85 -6.62 -7.64
C THR A 198 8.94 -6.01 -9.05
N GLU A 199 7.83 -5.90 -9.76
CA GLU A 199 7.81 -5.31 -11.11
C GLU A 199 8.32 -3.86 -11.17
N ILE A 200 8.25 -3.10 -10.07
CA ILE A 200 8.65 -1.68 -10.04
C ILE A 200 10.15 -1.49 -10.29
N GLN A 201 10.98 -2.47 -9.95
CA GLN A 201 12.42 -2.43 -10.18
C GLN A 201 12.82 -3.00 -11.55
N GLY A 202 11.89 -3.63 -12.30
CA GLY A 202 12.19 -4.31 -13.54
C GLY A 202 13.37 -5.29 -13.36
N ASP A 203 14.31 -5.26 -14.31
CA ASP A 203 15.49 -6.12 -14.29
C ASP A 203 16.70 -5.52 -13.56
N TRP A 204 16.53 -4.43 -12.82
CA TRP A 204 17.63 -3.72 -12.15
C TRP A 204 18.54 -4.67 -11.36
N PHE A 205 17.98 -5.55 -10.54
CA PHE A 205 18.75 -6.47 -9.70
C PHE A 205 19.46 -7.58 -10.48
N GLN A 206 19.21 -7.72 -11.78
CA GLN A 206 19.95 -8.61 -12.69
C GLN A 206 21.21 -7.95 -13.26
N THR A 207 21.27 -6.60 -13.24
CA THR A 207 22.43 -5.83 -13.71
C THR A 207 23.59 -5.90 -12.73
N GLU A 208 24.80 -5.56 -13.19
CA GLU A 208 25.98 -5.45 -12.32
C GLU A 208 25.78 -4.39 -11.22
N GLY A 209 25.13 -3.24 -11.54
CA GLY A 209 24.82 -2.21 -10.56
C GLY A 209 23.88 -2.73 -9.46
N GLY A 210 22.84 -3.45 -9.83
CA GLY A 210 21.90 -4.06 -8.89
C GLY A 210 22.53 -5.15 -8.03
N LYS A 211 23.38 -5.99 -8.59
CA LYS A 211 24.16 -7.00 -7.84
C LYS A 211 25.11 -6.36 -6.83
N ASN A 212 25.80 -5.29 -7.22
CA ASN A 212 26.67 -4.52 -6.32
C ASN A 212 25.87 -3.87 -5.20
N GLN A 213 24.67 -3.35 -5.51
CA GLN A 213 23.76 -2.80 -4.49
C GLN A 213 23.34 -3.89 -3.49
N ILE A 214 22.94 -5.08 -3.94
CA ILE A 214 22.59 -6.20 -3.05
C ILE A 214 23.81 -6.61 -2.20
N ALA A 215 25.01 -6.67 -2.78
CA ALA A 215 26.22 -7.03 -2.07
C ALA A 215 26.59 -6.00 -0.97
N ALA A 216 26.17 -4.75 -1.11
CA ALA A 216 26.37 -3.68 -0.14
C ALA A 216 25.39 -3.73 1.03
N PHE A 217 24.25 -4.41 0.91
CA PHE A 217 23.32 -4.55 2.03
C PHE A 217 23.94 -5.35 3.17
N PRO A 218 23.65 -5.03 4.45
CA PRO A 218 24.20 -5.75 5.60
C PRO A 218 24.00 -7.28 5.51
N ARG A 219 22.85 -7.72 5.03
CA ARG A 219 22.54 -9.16 4.84
C ARG A 219 22.77 -9.66 3.43
N ARG A 220 23.27 -8.82 2.51
CA ARG A 220 23.61 -9.15 1.12
C ARG A 220 22.51 -9.88 0.36
N ARG A 221 21.26 -9.49 0.59
CA ARG A 221 20.07 -10.08 -0.04
C ARG A 221 18.96 -9.05 -0.21
N LEU A 222 18.05 -9.33 -1.13
CA LEU A 222 16.76 -8.66 -1.18
C LEU A 222 15.88 -9.14 -0.02
N GLN A 223 14.96 -8.30 0.40
CA GLN A 223 13.96 -8.62 1.40
C GLN A 223 12.85 -9.47 0.78
N GLU A 224 12.33 -10.45 1.51
CA GLU A 224 11.16 -11.22 1.12
C GLU A 224 9.87 -10.43 1.38
N MET A 225 8.86 -10.55 0.50
CA MET A 225 7.57 -9.89 0.69
C MET A 225 6.90 -10.30 2.01
N SER A 226 7.01 -11.56 2.39
CA SER A 226 6.44 -12.12 3.62
C SER A 226 6.98 -11.50 4.91
N SER A 227 8.12 -10.80 4.87
CA SER A 227 8.63 -10.07 6.03
C SER A 227 7.72 -8.91 6.47
N LEU A 228 6.82 -8.45 5.60
CA LEU A 228 5.84 -7.41 5.87
C LEU A 228 4.54 -7.94 6.48
N ASP A 229 4.28 -9.25 6.36
CA ASP A 229 2.98 -9.87 6.64
C ASP A 229 2.46 -9.57 8.04
N ALA A 230 3.27 -9.82 9.06
CA ALA A 230 2.87 -9.63 10.44
C ALA A 230 2.47 -8.17 10.75
N MET A 231 3.23 -7.19 10.20
CA MET A 231 2.94 -5.77 10.40
C MET A 231 1.69 -5.36 9.62
N MET A 232 1.52 -5.82 8.39
CA MET A 232 0.36 -5.47 7.58
C MET A 232 -0.93 -6.04 8.18
N LEU A 233 -0.91 -7.25 8.68
CA LEU A 233 -2.03 -7.85 9.42
C LEU A 233 -2.30 -7.09 10.74
N TYR A 234 -1.26 -6.78 11.49
CA TYR A 234 -1.39 -6.01 12.74
C TYR A 234 -2.06 -4.66 12.50
N LEU A 235 -1.52 -3.85 11.58
CA LEU A 235 -2.02 -2.49 11.30
C LEU A 235 -3.43 -2.48 10.72
N SER A 236 -3.86 -3.55 10.06
CA SER A 236 -5.19 -3.71 9.47
C SER A 236 -6.21 -4.33 10.43
N SER A 237 -5.78 -4.85 11.59
CA SER A 237 -6.62 -5.52 12.58
C SER A 237 -7.10 -4.58 13.70
N ASP A 238 -7.96 -5.10 14.58
CA ASP A 238 -8.41 -4.41 15.79
C ASP A 238 -7.28 -4.25 16.82
N ALA A 239 -6.25 -5.09 16.77
CA ALA A 239 -5.10 -5.01 17.67
C ALA A 239 -4.33 -3.68 17.55
N ALA A 240 -4.44 -2.97 16.43
CA ALA A 240 -3.80 -1.69 16.19
C ALA A 240 -4.68 -0.46 16.52
N ASN A 241 -5.72 -0.59 17.34
CA ASN A 241 -6.65 0.49 17.64
C ASN A 241 -5.98 1.74 18.25
N SER A 242 -4.87 1.57 18.96
CA SER A 242 -4.10 2.65 19.58
C SER A 242 -2.85 3.06 18.78
N VAL A 243 -2.68 2.56 17.55
CA VAL A 243 -1.51 2.86 16.71
C VAL A 243 -1.92 3.75 15.56
N THR A 244 -1.48 5.00 15.59
CA THR A 244 -1.72 5.99 14.53
C THR A 244 -0.58 7.00 14.42
N GLY A 245 -0.33 7.52 13.23
CA GLY A 245 0.74 8.47 12.94
C GLY A 245 2.15 7.87 13.01
N SER A 246 2.25 6.56 13.06
CA SER A 246 3.53 5.85 13.19
C SER A 246 4.12 5.48 11.83
N GLU A 247 5.44 5.42 11.79
CA GLU A 247 6.22 4.96 10.64
C GLU A 247 7.00 3.71 11.04
N PHE A 248 6.79 2.62 10.28
CA PHE A 248 7.43 1.33 10.52
C PHE A 248 8.40 1.00 9.39
N VAL A 249 9.68 0.96 9.69
CA VAL A 249 10.72 0.50 8.75
C VAL A 249 10.86 -1.00 8.89
N ILE A 250 10.66 -1.71 7.77
CA ILE A 250 10.80 -3.16 7.70
C ILE A 250 11.62 -3.44 6.45
N ASP A 251 12.92 -3.57 6.58
CA ASP A 251 13.86 -3.52 5.47
C ASP A 251 15.02 -4.53 5.59
N ASP A 252 14.95 -5.48 6.51
CA ASP A 252 16.02 -6.46 6.75
C ASP A 252 17.38 -5.82 7.10
N GLY A 253 17.35 -4.56 7.59
CA GLY A 253 18.53 -3.76 7.92
C GLY A 253 19.20 -3.10 6.71
N GLN A 254 18.53 -3.01 5.58
CA GLN A 254 19.13 -2.46 4.35
C GLN A 254 19.42 -0.96 4.44
N SER A 255 18.79 -0.23 5.37
CA SER A 255 18.99 1.20 5.61
C SER A 255 19.98 1.53 6.75
N LEU A 256 20.67 0.55 7.30
CA LEU A 256 21.66 0.72 8.35
C LEU A 256 23.05 1.07 7.81
#